data_b272e26b6408cad3f75074c1e8af02ff
#
_entry.id   b272e26b6408cad3f75074c1e8af02ff
#
_cell.length_a   1.000
_cell.length_b   1.000
_cell.length_c   1.000
_cell.angle_alpha   90.00
_cell.angle_beta   90.00
_cell.angle_gamma   90.00
#
_symmetry.space_group_name_H-M   'P 1'
#
loop_
_entity.id
_entity.type
_entity.pdbx_description
1 polymer ?
#
loop_
_entity_poly.entity_id
_entity_poly.type
_entity_poly.pdbx_seq_one_letter_code
_entity_poly.pdbx_strand_id
1 'polypeptide(L)'
;MNPKKTRWLSGPYIVWMALFVIIPLIIVAVYGLTNMDGSFTVQNVLAMGQQVHMKAIWMSVQLALISTIICLLIAYPLALIIRALKIKSTGFVIFLFILPMWMNFLLRTIAWQSLLEKTGVINSLLKAVGLSPLNMINTEGAIVLGMVYNFLPFMVLPIYNALIKVSDDTLNAARDLGANGVQTFFKITLPLTTPGMISGITMVFVPSLTTFVISDLLGGAKISLIGNVIEQEFTTANDWNLGSGLSLVLMVVIIGSMAIMSGIDKRGEGTTLW
;
A
#
# COMPACT_ATOMS: atom_id res chain seq x y z
N MET A 1 -18.89 -8.14 34.05
CA MET A 1 -17.51 -8.69 34.01
C MET A 1 -16.61 -7.79 34.83
N ASN A 2 -15.83 -8.34 35.78
CA ASN A 2 -15.03 -7.55 36.70
C ASN A 2 -13.83 -6.93 35.96
N PRO A 3 -13.66 -5.58 35.91
CA PRO A 3 -12.65 -4.90 35.09
C PRO A 3 -11.19 -5.30 35.46
N LYS A 4 -10.98 -5.82 36.67
CA LYS A 4 -9.67 -6.32 37.11
C LYS A 4 -9.27 -7.67 36.47
N LYS A 5 -10.22 -8.55 36.13
CA LYS A 5 -9.93 -9.83 35.44
C LYS A 5 -9.61 -9.65 33.95
N THR A 6 -10.16 -8.63 33.31
CA THR A 6 -9.92 -8.31 31.89
C THR A 6 -8.50 -7.77 31.64
N ARG A 7 -7.90 -7.10 32.62
CA ARG A 7 -6.52 -6.60 32.54
C ARG A 7 -5.46 -7.72 32.45
N TRP A 8 -5.71 -8.86 33.08
CA TRP A 8 -4.78 -10.00 33.04
C TRP A 8 -4.80 -10.73 31.68
N LEU A 9 -5.95 -10.70 30.98
CA LEU A 9 -6.08 -11.27 29.66
C LEU A 9 -5.32 -10.45 28.58
N SER A 10 -5.04 -9.17 28.86
CA SER A 10 -4.22 -8.32 27.98
C SER A 10 -2.71 -8.53 28.18
N GLY A 11 -2.28 -9.22 29.26
CA GLY A 11 -0.88 -9.43 29.60
C GLY A 11 -0.05 -10.08 28.49
N PRO A 12 -0.44 -11.23 27.93
CA PRO A 12 0.28 -11.88 26.85
C PRO A 12 0.41 -10.98 25.60
N TYR A 13 -0.64 -10.21 25.26
CA TYR A 13 -0.61 -9.27 24.14
C TYR A 13 0.37 -8.10 24.37
N ILE A 14 0.39 -7.54 25.61
CA ILE A 14 1.33 -6.45 25.96
C ILE A 14 2.77 -6.94 25.89
N VAL A 15 3.05 -8.14 26.40
CA VAL A 15 4.39 -8.76 26.33
C VAL A 15 4.79 -8.98 24.87
N TRP A 16 3.90 -9.54 24.06
CA TRP A 16 4.16 -9.73 22.62
C TRP A 16 4.44 -8.40 21.92
N MET A 17 3.62 -7.39 22.16
CA MET A 17 3.80 -6.06 21.58
C MET A 17 5.13 -5.41 22.01
N ALA A 18 5.50 -5.54 23.29
CA ALA A 18 6.77 -5.02 23.81
C ALA A 18 7.96 -5.72 23.14
N LEU A 19 7.96 -7.04 23.03
CA LEU A 19 9.08 -7.81 22.48
C LEU A 19 9.22 -7.64 20.95
N PHE A 20 8.12 -7.65 20.21
CA PHE A 20 8.17 -7.73 18.75
C PHE A 20 7.91 -6.38 18.05
N VAL A 21 7.43 -5.38 18.75
CA VAL A 21 7.19 -4.04 18.18
C VAL A 21 8.06 -2.99 18.85
N ILE A 22 7.95 -2.85 20.19
CA ILE A 22 8.60 -1.73 20.89
C ILE A 22 10.13 -1.91 20.91
N ILE A 23 10.62 -3.10 21.27
CA ILE A 23 12.08 -3.35 21.34
C ILE A 23 12.75 -3.15 19.97
N PRO A 24 12.28 -3.72 18.84
CA PRO A 24 12.87 -3.42 17.53
C PRO A 24 12.84 -1.95 17.15
N LEU A 25 11.76 -1.23 17.47
CA LEU A 25 11.69 0.22 17.21
C LEU A 25 12.71 0.99 18.04
N ILE A 26 12.91 0.62 19.31
CA ILE A 26 13.94 1.24 20.16
C ILE A 26 15.35 0.93 19.59
N ILE A 27 15.59 -0.30 19.15
CA ILE A 27 16.86 -0.69 18.53
C ILE A 27 17.13 0.19 17.29
N VAL A 28 16.17 0.32 16.38
CA VAL A 28 16.29 1.19 15.19
C VAL A 28 16.53 2.64 15.61
N ALA A 29 15.82 3.13 16.63
CA ALA A 29 16.03 4.49 17.12
C ALA A 29 17.44 4.70 17.71
N VAL A 30 17.94 3.74 18.49
CA VAL A 30 19.27 3.79 19.08
C VAL A 30 20.33 3.76 17.97
N TYR A 31 20.31 2.77 17.08
CA TYR A 31 21.28 2.71 15.97
C TYR A 31 21.21 3.94 15.06
N GLY A 32 20.02 4.40 14.70
CA GLY A 32 19.86 5.56 13.82
C GLY A 32 20.34 6.87 14.42
N LEU A 33 20.42 6.96 15.76
CA LEU A 33 20.88 8.14 16.49
C LEU A 33 22.26 7.95 17.16
N THR A 34 23.01 6.90 16.81
CA THR A 34 24.35 6.66 17.29
C THR A 34 25.34 6.41 16.14
N ASN A 35 26.61 6.72 16.35
CA ASN A 35 27.71 6.30 15.49
C ASN A 35 28.17 4.88 15.86
N MET A 36 29.09 4.32 15.06
CA MET A 36 29.74 3.03 15.35
C MET A 36 30.46 3.02 16.71
N ASP A 37 30.91 4.19 17.19
CA ASP A 37 31.55 4.34 18.50
C ASP A 37 30.57 4.45 19.66
N GLY A 38 29.25 4.35 19.40
CA GLY A 38 28.20 4.50 20.39
C GLY A 38 27.93 5.95 20.83
N SER A 39 28.58 6.95 20.25
CA SER A 39 28.32 8.36 20.50
C SER A 39 27.02 8.81 19.82
N PHE A 40 26.26 9.70 20.47
CA PHE A 40 25.04 10.26 19.90
C PHE A 40 25.33 11.10 18.65
N THR A 41 24.56 10.86 17.59
CA THR A 41 24.65 11.63 16.34
C THR A 41 23.29 11.73 15.67
N VAL A 42 23.09 12.79 14.91
CA VAL A 42 21.92 12.94 14.00
C VAL A 42 22.35 12.84 12.52
N GLN A 43 23.63 12.58 12.26
CA GLN A 43 24.16 12.53 10.87
C GLN A 43 23.51 11.44 10.04
N ASN A 44 23.19 10.27 10.62
CA ASN A 44 22.50 9.17 9.91
C ASN A 44 21.11 9.58 9.44
N VAL A 45 20.39 10.38 10.24
CA VAL A 45 19.09 10.93 9.87
C VAL A 45 19.25 12.02 8.80
N LEU A 46 20.24 12.90 8.94
CA LEU A 46 20.54 13.97 7.98
C LEU A 46 21.07 13.42 6.65
N ALA A 47 21.62 12.21 6.64
CA ALA A 47 22.08 11.54 5.41
C ALA A 47 20.92 11.33 4.40
N MET A 48 19.64 11.34 4.82
CA MET A 48 18.51 11.38 3.91
C MET A 48 18.55 12.59 2.97
N GLY A 49 19.15 13.72 3.37
CA GLY A 49 19.33 14.91 2.54
C GLY A 49 20.36 14.75 1.42
N GLN A 50 21.14 13.67 1.38
CA GLN A 50 22.05 13.40 0.28
C GLN A 50 21.25 13.14 -1.02
N GLN A 51 21.81 13.58 -2.14
CA GLN A 51 21.14 13.54 -3.44
C GLN A 51 20.68 12.13 -3.83
N VAL A 52 21.42 11.09 -3.49
CA VAL A 52 21.09 9.70 -3.79
C VAL A 52 19.85 9.26 -3.02
N HIS A 53 19.80 9.48 -1.71
CA HIS A 53 18.69 9.10 -0.84
C HIS A 53 17.43 9.93 -1.14
N MET A 54 17.61 11.25 -1.38
CA MET A 54 16.51 12.14 -1.76
C MET A 54 15.87 11.72 -3.09
N LYS A 55 16.68 11.30 -4.06
CA LYS A 55 16.19 10.78 -5.33
C LYS A 55 15.41 9.47 -5.14
N ALA A 56 15.93 8.56 -4.29
CA ALA A 56 15.29 7.29 -4.01
C ALA A 56 13.95 7.47 -3.31
N ILE A 57 13.85 8.32 -2.29
CA ILE A 57 12.57 8.59 -1.60
C ILE A 57 11.56 9.28 -2.52
N TRP A 58 12.01 10.23 -3.36
CA TRP A 58 11.15 10.90 -4.32
C TRP A 58 10.57 9.92 -5.34
N MET A 59 11.40 9.04 -5.89
CA MET A 59 10.97 7.97 -6.80
C MET A 59 9.97 7.02 -6.12
N SER A 60 10.24 6.63 -4.86
CA SER A 60 9.33 5.79 -4.09
C SER A 60 7.96 6.44 -3.91
N VAL A 61 7.92 7.72 -3.54
CA VAL A 61 6.67 8.47 -3.37
C VAL A 61 5.92 8.56 -4.70
N GLN A 62 6.60 8.88 -5.80
CA GLN A 62 5.98 8.97 -7.12
C GLN A 62 5.35 7.63 -7.55
N LEU A 63 6.11 6.52 -7.50
CA LEU A 63 5.61 5.23 -7.93
C LEU A 63 4.52 4.69 -6.99
N ALA A 64 4.63 4.94 -5.67
CA ALA A 64 3.58 4.60 -4.71
C ALA A 64 2.28 5.38 -4.98
N LEU A 65 2.36 6.68 -5.27
CA LEU A 65 1.19 7.50 -5.63
C LEU A 65 0.55 7.02 -6.93
N ILE A 66 1.33 6.82 -7.99
CA ILE A 66 0.84 6.33 -9.29
C ILE A 66 0.14 4.98 -9.10
N SER A 67 0.77 4.04 -8.40
CA SER A 67 0.20 2.72 -8.14
C SER A 67 -1.10 2.80 -7.33
N THR A 68 -1.14 3.68 -6.32
CA THR A 68 -2.33 3.89 -5.48
C THR A 68 -3.48 4.48 -6.29
N ILE A 69 -3.21 5.46 -7.15
CA ILE A 69 -4.22 6.06 -8.02
C ILE A 69 -4.76 5.02 -9.01
N ILE A 70 -3.89 4.23 -9.64
CA ILE A 70 -4.32 3.16 -10.55
C ILE A 70 -5.15 2.11 -9.81
N CYS A 71 -4.70 1.69 -8.61
CA CYS A 71 -5.49 0.77 -7.77
C CYS A 71 -6.88 1.35 -7.46
N LEU A 72 -6.99 2.62 -7.11
CA LEU A 72 -8.27 3.26 -6.80
C LEU A 72 -9.19 3.30 -8.04
N LEU A 73 -8.65 3.68 -9.20
CA LEU A 73 -9.40 3.76 -10.47
C LEU A 73 -9.91 2.37 -10.93
N ILE A 74 -9.19 1.30 -10.64
CA ILE A 74 -9.61 -0.07 -10.97
C ILE A 74 -10.53 -0.63 -9.88
N ALA A 75 -10.18 -0.44 -8.60
CA ALA A 75 -10.88 -1.05 -7.47
C ALA A 75 -12.28 -0.49 -7.29
N TYR A 76 -12.49 0.80 -7.50
CA TYR A 76 -13.79 1.44 -7.26
C TYR A 76 -14.87 0.93 -8.22
N PRO A 77 -14.69 0.95 -9.57
CA PRO A 77 -15.64 0.36 -10.51
C PRO A 77 -15.85 -1.14 -10.24
N LEU A 78 -14.77 -1.87 -9.93
CA LEU A 78 -14.83 -3.29 -9.64
C LEU A 78 -15.70 -3.57 -8.41
N ALA A 79 -15.52 -2.81 -7.33
CA ALA A 79 -16.32 -2.94 -6.12
C ALA A 79 -17.81 -2.59 -6.36
N LEU A 80 -18.09 -1.60 -7.22
CA LEU A 80 -19.47 -1.28 -7.64
C LEU A 80 -20.10 -2.43 -8.43
N ILE A 81 -19.39 -3.04 -9.37
CA ILE A 81 -19.85 -4.19 -10.15
C ILE A 81 -20.18 -5.36 -9.21
N ILE A 82 -19.26 -5.68 -8.30
CA ILE A 82 -19.45 -6.76 -7.33
C ILE A 82 -20.70 -6.52 -6.47
N ARG A 83 -20.91 -5.28 -5.99
CA ARG A 83 -22.12 -4.91 -5.26
C ARG A 83 -23.39 -5.10 -6.11
N ALA A 84 -23.36 -4.65 -7.38
CA ALA A 84 -24.50 -4.70 -8.29
C ALA A 84 -24.90 -6.12 -8.63
N LEU A 85 -23.97 -7.06 -8.69
CA LEU A 85 -24.22 -8.47 -8.97
C LEU A 85 -25.04 -9.19 -7.87
N LYS A 86 -25.25 -8.56 -6.70
CA LYS A 86 -26.02 -9.09 -5.56
C LYS A 86 -25.70 -10.57 -5.28
N ILE A 87 -24.44 -10.95 -5.39
CA ILE A 87 -23.99 -12.33 -5.21
C ILE A 87 -24.38 -12.76 -3.78
N LYS A 88 -25.23 -13.80 -3.66
CA LYS A 88 -25.75 -14.30 -2.38
C LYS A 88 -24.64 -14.69 -1.39
N SER A 89 -23.43 -15.00 -1.87
CA SER A 89 -22.27 -15.31 -1.06
C SER A 89 -21.21 -14.22 -1.19
N THR A 90 -21.36 -13.15 -0.42
CA THR A 90 -20.33 -12.11 -0.25
C THR A 90 -18.97 -12.72 0.11
N GLY A 91 -18.96 -13.80 0.91
CA GLY A 91 -17.76 -14.53 1.28
C GLY A 91 -17.01 -15.13 0.08
N PHE A 92 -17.71 -15.62 -0.94
CA PHE A 92 -17.08 -16.17 -2.14
C PHE A 92 -16.33 -15.09 -2.96
N VAL A 93 -16.93 -13.91 -3.07
CA VAL A 93 -16.27 -12.79 -3.78
C VAL A 93 -15.03 -12.35 -3.05
N ILE A 94 -15.12 -12.17 -1.74
CA ILE A 94 -13.96 -11.83 -0.90
C ILE A 94 -12.89 -12.91 -1.04
N PHE A 95 -13.27 -14.19 -0.99
CA PHE A 95 -12.36 -15.32 -1.17
C PHE A 95 -11.63 -15.27 -2.51
N LEU A 96 -12.32 -14.93 -3.61
CA LEU A 96 -11.71 -14.83 -4.95
C LEU A 96 -10.60 -13.76 -5.00
N PHE A 97 -10.74 -12.64 -4.27
CA PHE A 97 -9.69 -11.61 -4.16
C PHE A 97 -8.56 -11.99 -3.21
N ILE A 98 -8.88 -12.77 -2.14
CA ILE A 98 -7.89 -13.20 -1.17
C ILE A 98 -7.07 -14.39 -1.71
N LEU A 99 -7.66 -15.24 -2.53
CA LEU A 99 -7.01 -16.44 -3.04
C LEU A 99 -5.63 -16.17 -3.71
N PRO A 100 -5.48 -15.17 -4.60
CA PRO A 100 -4.16 -14.80 -5.12
C PRO A 100 -3.19 -14.34 -4.02
N MET A 101 -3.66 -13.79 -2.91
CA MET A 101 -2.81 -13.34 -1.80
C MET A 101 -2.22 -14.50 -0.99
N TRP A 102 -2.80 -15.69 -1.04
CA TRP A 102 -2.25 -16.90 -0.41
C TRP A 102 -1.02 -17.43 -1.15
N MET A 103 -0.84 -17.05 -2.40
CA MET A 103 0.41 -17.36 -3.07
C MET A 103 1.56 -16.53 -2.48
N ASN A 104 2.74 -17.15 -2.43
CA ASN A 104 3.95 -16.45 -1.98
C ASN A 104 4.18 -15.18 -2.82
N PHE A 105 4.37 -14.05 -2.14
CA PHE A 105 4.57 -12.73 -2.75
C PHE A 105 5.74 -12.69 -3.73
N LEU A 106 6.86 -13.32 -3.34
CA LEU A 106 8.08 -13.37 -4.16
C LEU A 106 7.86 -14.18 -5.45
N LEU A 107 7.21 -15.35 -5.35
CA LEU A 107 6.90 -16.18 -6.52
C LEU A 107 5.98 -15.46 -7.50
N ARG A 108 4.99 -14.71 -7.04
CA ARG A 108 4.12 -13.88 -7.88
C ARG A 108 4.91 -12.81 -8.63
N THR A 109 5.85 -12.17 -7.95
CA THR A 109 6.67 -11.12 -8.56
C THR A 109 7.64 -11.68 -9.57
N ILE A 110 8.26 -12.86 -9.30
CA ILE A 110 9.10 -13.59 -10.25
C ILE A 110 8.29 -14.04 -11.49
N ALA A 111 7.05 -14.48 -11.30
CA ALA A 111 6.17 -14.82 -12.42
C ALA A 111 5.94 -13.60 -13.34
N TRP A 112 5.68 -12.41 -12.78
CA TRP A 112 5.57 -11.17 -13.55
C TRP A 112 6.89 -10.82 -14.25
N GLN A 113 8.03 -10.97 -13.57
CA GLN A 113 9.35 -10.80 -14.18
C GLN A 113 9.48 -11.66 -15.44
N SER A 114 9.21 -12.97 -15.33
CA SER A 114 9.29 -13.91 -16.46
C SER A 114 8.32 -13.57 -17.60
N LEU A 115 7.13 -13.06 -17.29
CA LEU A 115 6.16 -12.63 -18.31
C LEU A 115 6.61 -11.39 -19.08
N LEU A 116 7.25 -10.42 -18.39
CA LEU A 116 7.66 -9.12 -18.92
C LEU A 116 9.04 -9.16 -19.62
N GLU A 117 9.82 -10.22 -19.46
CA GLU A 117 11.14 -10.35 -20.08
C GLU A 117 11.10 -10.26 -21.62
N LYS A 118 12.24 -9.90 -22.23
CA LYS A 118 12.35 -9.77 -23.69
C LYS A 118 12.00 -11.05 -24.44
N THR A 119 12.29 -12.20 -23.82
CA THR A 119 11.96 -13.54 -24.31
C THR A 119 10.74 -14.13 -23.61
N GLY A 120 10.04 -13.32 -22.80
CA GLY A 120 8.88 -13.72 -22.01
C GLY A 120 7.65 -13.99 -22.87
N VAL A 121 6.60 -14.51 -22.20
CA VAL A 121 5.35 -14.93 -22.85
C VAL A 121 4.68 -13.77 -23.60
N ILE A 122 4.63 -12.57 -23.01
CA ILE A 122 3.99 -11.41 -23.64
C ILE A 122 4.68 -11.04 -24.94
N ASN A 123 6.02 -10.95 -24.94
CA ASN A 123 6.78 -10.64 -26.13
C ASN A 123 6.72 -11.77 -27.20
N SER A 124 6.61 -13.02 -26.77
CA SER A 124 6.41 -14.16 -27.67
C SER A 124 5.04 -14.07 -28.37
N LEU A 125 3.98 -13.69 -27.66
CA LEU A 125 2.65 -13.45 -28.22
C LEU A 125 2.66 -12.25 -29.19
N LEU A 126 3.33 -11.15 -28.85
CA LEU A 126 3.47 -9.98 -29.72
C LEU A 126 4.15 -10.37 -31.05
N LYS A 127 5.23 -11.14 -30.98
CA LYS A 127 5.92 -11.66 -32.17
C LYS A 127 5.02 -12.55 -33.01
N ALA A 128 4.21 -13.42 -32.39
CA ALA A 128 3.29 -14.31 -33.10
C ALA A 128 2.23 -13.58 -33.92
N VAL A 129 1.82 -12.38 -33.47
CA VAL A 129 0.88 -11.50 -34.19
C VAL A 129 1.59 -10.45 -35.07
N GLY A 130 2.91 -10.55 -35.28
CA GLY A 130 3.68 -9.68 -36.14
C GLY A 130 4.09 -8.33 -35.53
N LEU A 131 3.94 -8.14 -34.23
CA LEU A 131 4.34 -6.93 -33.52
C LEU A 131 5.78 -7.03 -32.99
N SER A 132 6.45 -5.87 -32.92
CA SER A 132 7.79 -5.77 -32.34
C SER A 132 7.78 -6.03 -30.83
N PRO A 133 8.80 -6.72 -30.28
CA PRO A 133 8.93 -6.90 -28.83
C PRO A 133 9.05 -5.56 -28.08
N LEU A 134 8.37 -5.46 -26.96
CA LEU A 134 8.42 -4.31 -26.08
C LEU A 134 9.48 -4.50 -24.98
N ASN A 135 10.16 -3.41 -24.62
CA ASN A 135 11.06 -3.41 -23.48
C ASN A 135 10.27 -3.08 -22.21
N MET A 136 9.64 -4.09 -21.62
CA MET A 136 8.74 -3.92 -20.46
C MET A 136 9.48 -4.06 -19.13
N ILE A 137 10.38 -5.03 -19.00
CA ILE A 137 11.15 -5.27 -17.77
C ILE A 137 12.20 -4.17 -17.50
N ASN A 138 12.58 -3.99 -16.25
CA ASN A 138 13.53 -2.97 -15.79
C ASN A 138 13.06 -1.52 -16.08
N THR A 139 11.76 -1.29 -15.92
CA THR A 139 11.11 0.01 -16.12
C THR A 139 10.26 0.38 -14.89
N GLU A 140 10.02 1.68 -14.73
CA GLU A 140 9.08 2.18 -13.72
C GLU A 140 7.67 1.58 -13.91
N GLY A 141 7.24 1.41 -15.17
CA GLY A 141 5.97 0.79 -15.51
C GLY A 141 5.85 -0.67 -15.03
N ALA A 142 6.93 -1.45 -15.08
CA ALA A 142 6.95 -2.80 -14.53
C ALA A 142 6.79 -2.80 -13.01
N ILE A 143 7.47 -1.87 -12.32
CA ILE A 143 7.35 -1.72 -10.86
C ILE A 143 5.90 -1.36 -10.50
N VAL A 144 5.31 -0.36 -11.17
CA VAL A 144 3.92 0.07 -10.96
C VAL A 144 2.95 -1.09 -11.20
N LEU A 145 3.13 -1.85 -12.28
CA LEU A 145 2.31 -3.03 -12.57
C LEU A 145 2.41 -4.08 -11.45
N GLY A 146 3.63 -4.36 -10.98
CA GLY A 146 3.87 -5.26 -9.87
C GLY A 146 3.21 -4.78 -8.57
N MET A 147 3.30 -3.49 -8.25
CA MET A 147 2.65 -2.87 -7.09
C MET A 147 1.12 -2.97 -7.21
N VAL A 148 0.55 -2.58 -8.36
CA VAL A 148 -0.89 -2.63 -8.60
C VAL A 148 -1.40 -4.06 -8.45
N TYR A 149 -0.77 -5.03 -9.10
CA TYR A 149 -1.19 -6.43 -9.02
C TYR A 149 -1.16 -6.96 -7.58
N ASN A 150 -0.09 -6.67 -6.84
CA ASN A 150 0.06 -7.18 -5.49
C ASN A 150 -0.87 -6.49 -4.47
N PHE A 151 -1.15 -5.19 -4.65
CA PHE A 151 -1.84 -4.38 -3.65
C PHE A 151 -3.30 -4.06 -4.01
N LEU A 152 -3.77 -4.36 -5.24
CA LEU A 152 -5.16 -4.13 -5.66
C LEU A 152 -6.20 -4.71 -4.70
N PRO A 153 -6.07 -5.95 -4.17
CA PRO A 153 -7.05 -6.49 -3.22
C PRO A 153 -7.22 -5.64 -1.96
N PHE A 154 -6.14 -5.02 -1.47
CA PHE A 154 -6.17 -4.14 -0.30
C PHE A 154 -6.94 -2.83 -0.56
N MET A 155 -7.10 -2.42 -1.82
CA MET A 155 -7.96 -1.30 -2.21
C MET A 155 -9.41 -1.73 -2.38
N VAL A 156 -9.65 -2.88 -3.04
CA VAL A 156 -11.00 -3.37 -3.34
C VAL A 156 -11.80 -3.67 -2.09
N LEU A 157 -11.20 -4.36 -1.11
CA LEU A 157 -11.91 -4.85 0.07
C LEU A 157 -12.49 -3.73 0.96
N PRO A 158 -11.74 -2.69 1.35
CA PRO A 158 -12.29 -1.59 2.14
C PRO A 158 -13.37 -0.82 1.40
N ILE A 159 -13.19 -0.55 0.09
CA ILE A 159 -14.18 0.13 -0.74
C ILE A 159 -15.46 -0.71 -0.83
N TYR A 160 -15.34 -2.00 -1.09
CA TYR A 160 -16.50 -2.90 -1.13
C TYR A 160 -17.22 -2.95 0.21
N ASN A 161 -16.48 -3.06 1.33
CA ASN A 161 -17.06 -3.07 2.67
C ASN A 161 -17.79 -1.76 3.02
N ALA A 162 -17.32 -0.62 2.50
CA ALA A 162 -18.03 0.64 2.63
C ALA A 162 -19.29 0.68 1.75
N LEU A 163 -19.20 0.21 0.51
CA LEU A 163 -20.30 0.17 -0.45
C LEU A 163 -21.47 -0.67 0.03
N ILE A 164 -21.26 -1.83 0.64
CA ILE A 164 -22.36 -2.69 1.14
C ILE A 164 -23.10 -2.08 2.34
N LYS A 165 -22.50 -1.12 3.03
CA LYS A 165 -23.15 -0.39 4.13
C LYS A 165 -24.12 0.70 3.64
N VAL A 166 -23.99 1.16 2.40
CA VAL A 166 -24.93 2.10 1.80
C VAL A 166 -26.23 1.37 1.48
N SER A 167 -27.33 1.70 2.17
CA SER A 167 -28.62 1.02 2.00
C SER A 167 -29.22 1.29 0.61
N ASP A 168 -29.93 0.29 0.08
CA ASP A 168 -30.68 0.47 -1.16
C ASP A 168 -31.80 1.51 -1.01
N ASP A 169 -32.36 1.66 0.21
CA ASP A 169 -33.39 2.67 0.53
C ASP A 169 -32.84 4.10 0.36
N THR A 170 -31.60 4.36 0.79
CA THR A 170 -30.94 5.66 0.57
C THR A 170 -30.82 5.98 -0.92
N LEU A 171 -30.45 4.98 -1.74
CA LEU A 171 -30.31 5.15 -3.19
C LEU A 171 -31.67 5.33 -3.88
N ASN A 172 -32.71 4.63 -3.41
CA ASN A 172 -34.06 4.76 -3.93
C ASN A 172 -34.66 6.13 -3.56
N ALA A 173 -34.53 6.58 -2.32
CA ALA A 173 -34.96 7.92 -1.91
C ALA A 173 -34.33 9.03 -2.76
N ALA A 174 -33.04 8.90 -3.11
CA ALA A 174 -32.40 9.85 -4.02
C ALA A 174 -33.02 9.87 -5.41
N ARG A 175 -33.39 8.68 -5.94
CA ARG A 175 -34.05 8.56 -7.24
C ARG A 175 -35.46 9.14 -7.21
N ASP A 176 -36.19 8.92 -6.12
CA ASP A 176 -37.53 9.48 -5.91
C ASP A 176 -37.51 11.01 -5.87
N LEU A 177 -36.40 11.60 -5.39
CA LEU A 177 -36.14 13.03 -5.43
C LEU A 177 -35.61 13.52 -6.81
N GLY A 178 -35.60 12.66 -7.82
CA GLY A 178 -35.21 12.99 -9.19
C GLY A 178 -33.71 12.94 -9.49
N ALA A 179 -32.88 12.38 -8.59
CA ALA A 179 -31.45 12.25 -8.85
C ALA A 179 -31.20 11.17 -9.93
N ASN A 180 -30.45 11.53 -10.96
CA ASN A 180 -29.96 10.57 -11.94
C ASN A 180 -28.80 9.74 -11.38
N GLY A 181 -28.38 8.67 -12.09
CA GLY A 181 -27.33 7.75 -11.62
C GLY A 181 -25.99 8.45 -11.33
N VAL A 182 -25.62 9.43 -12.13
CA VAL A 182 -24.36 10.21 -11.94
C VAL A 182 -24.48 11.08 -10.68
N GLN A 183 -25.61 11.74 -10.48
CA GLN A 183 -25.88 12.55 -9.29
C GLN A 183 -25.90 11.68 -8.02
N THR A 184 -26.56 10.53 -8.07
CA THR A 184 -26.58 9.56 -6.97
C THR A 184 -25.16 9.07 -6.64
N PHE A 185 -24.35 8.82 -7.66
CA PHE A 185 -22.97 8.40 -7.47
C PHE A 185 -22.16 9.50 -6.77
N PHE A 186 -22.03 10.69 -7.35
CA PHE A 186 -21.14 11.74 -6.84
C PHE A 186 -21.63 12.41 -5.56
N LYS A 187 -22.97 12.52 -5.35
CA LYS A 187 -23.53 13.24 -4.20
C LYS A 187 -23.85 12.33 -3.01
N ILE A 188 -23.99 11.00 -3.23
CA ILE A 188 -24.40 10.08 -2.18
C ILE A 188 -23.42 8.93 -2.03
N THR A 189 -23.22 8.12 -3.09
CA THR A 189 -22.42 6.90 -2.98
C THR A 189 -20.95 7.22 -2.67
N LEU A 190 -20.35 8.12 -3.42
CA LEU A 190 -18.94 8.47 -3.27
C LEU A 190 -18.63 9.09 -1.88
N PRO A 191 -19.40 10.10 -1.38
CA PRO A 191 -19.17 10.63 -0.04
C PRO A 191 -19.35 9.59 1.08
N LEU A 192 -20.38 8.75 1.00
CA LEU A 192 -20.63 7.71 2.01
C LEU A 192 -19.57 6.61 2.02
N THR A 193 -18.86 6.42 0.91
CA THR A 193 -17.78 5.41 0.79
C THR A 193 -16.39 5.99 0.96
N THR A 194 -16.25 7.30 1.17
CA THR A 194 -14.96 7.97 1.40
C THR A 194 -14.12 7.32 2.51
N PRO A 195 -14.65 6.92 3.67
CA PRO A 195 -13.86 6.23 4.71
C PRO A 195 -13.25 4.93 4.22
N GLY A 196 -13.99 4.16 3.40
CA GLY A 196 -13.48 2.95 2.76
C GLY A 196 -12.38 3.24 1.74
N MET A 197 -12.52 4.31 0.97
CA MET A 197 -11.48 4.76 0.02
C MET A 197 -10.20 5.16 0.73
N ILE A 198 -10.30 5.96 1.80
CA ILE A 198 -9.14 6.41 2.60
C ILE A 198 -8.42 5.21 3.22
N SER A 199 -9.17 4.26 3.77
CA SER A 199 -8.61 3.01 4.30
C SER A 199 -7.87 2.22 3.20
N GLY A 200 -8.47 2.06 2.02
CA GLY A 200 -7.85 1.41 0.87
C GLY A 200 -6.59 2.12 0.38
N ILE A 201 -6.64 3.45 0.26
CA ILE A 201 -5.48 4.27 -0.12
C ILE A 201 -4.33 4.04 0.86
N THR A 202 -4.60 4.06 2.17
CA THR A 202 -3.57 3.83 3.19
C THR A 202 -2.98 2.42 3.09
N MET A 203 -3.83 1.41 2.90
CA MET A 203 -3.43 0.00 2.78
C MET A 203 -2.63 -0.31 1.51
N VAL A 204 -2.71 0.54 0.48
CA VAL A 204 -1.93 0.40 -0.76
C VAL A 204 -0.70 1.30 -0.74
N PHE A 205 -0.84 2.57 -0.36
CA PHE A 205 0.24 3.56 -0.41
C PHE A 205 1.42 3.20 0.49
N VAL A 206 1.15 2.82 1.74
CA VAL A 206 2.21 2.53 2.72
C VAL A 206 3.09 1.35 2.27
N PRO A 207 2.55 0.16 1.95
CA PRO A 207 3.39 -0.94 1.48
C PRO A 207 4.03 -0.67 0.10
N SER A 208 3.40 0.14 -0.77
CA SER A 208 4.01 0.56 -2.04
C SER A 208 5.23 1.45 -1.81
N LEU A 209 5.19 2.34 -0.81
CA LEU A 209 6.28 3.22 -0.47
C LEU A 209 7.50 2.47 0.10
N THR A 210 7.25 1.40 0.84
CA THR A 210 8.28 0.65 1.58
C THR A 210 8.79 -0.59 0.84
N THR A 211 8.16 -0.98 -0.27
CA THR A 211 8.56 -2.20 -1.00
C THR A 211 9.95 -2.05 -1.59
N PHE A 212 10.73 -3.13 -1.51
CA PHE A 212 12.04 -3.26 -2.19
C PHE A 212 12.05 -4.46 -3.13
N VAL A 213 11.37 -5.56 -2.80
CA VAL A 213 11.35 -6.79 -3.61
C VAL A 213 10.79 -6.57 -5.00
N ILE A 214 9.73 -5.76 -5.14
CA ILE A 214 9.11 -5.48 -6.45
C ILE A 214 10.07 -4.69 -7.33
N SER A 215 10.73 -3.68 -6.77
CA SER A 215 11.69 -2.86 -7.51
C SER A 215 12.96 -3.62 -7.88
N ASP A 216 13.46 -4.52 -7.03
CA ASP A 216 14.60 -5.37 -7.35
C ASP A 216 14.31 -6.29 -8.53
N LEU A 217 13.18 -6.99 -8.49
CA LEU A 217 12.82 -7.98 -9.49
C LEU A 217 12.35 -7.36 -10.81
N LEU A 218 11.54 -6.29 -10.75
CA LEU A 218 10.90 -5.71 -11.94
C LEU A 218 11.59 -4.44 -12.44
N GLY A 219 12.28 -3.69 -11.57
CA GLY A 219 13.01 -2.48 -11.91
C GLY A 219 14.50 -2.72 -12.22
N GLY A 220 15.02 -3.87 -11.77
CA GLY A 220 16.44 -4.18 -11.88
C GLY A 220 17.30 -3.19 -11.11
N ALA A 221 18.62 -3.31 -11.21
CA ALA A 221 19.58 -2.44 -10.52
C ALA A 221 19.54 -0.95 -10.95
N LYS A 222 18.72 -0.59 -11.92
CA LYS A 222 18.65 0.79 -12.46
C LYS A 222 17.69 1.70 -11.69
N ILE A 223 16.71 1.13 -11.01
CA ILE A 223 15.67 1.87 -10.30
C ILE A 223 15.70 1.43 -8.84
N SER A 224 16.35 2.24 -8.00
CA SER A 224 16.42 2.01 -6.56
C SER A 224 15.38 2.87 -5.86
N LEU A 225 14.46 2.23 -5.15
CA LEU A 225 13.54 2.87 -4.23
C LEU A 225 14.19 3.02 -2.85
N ILE A 226 13.58 3.81 -1.98
CA ILE A 226 14.12 4.00 -0.62
C ILE A 226 14.21 2.68 0.17
N GLY A 227 13.26 1.77 -0.05
CA GLY A 227 13.29 0.42 0.53
C GLY A 227 14.53 -0.38 0.12
N ASN A 228 14.96 -0.29 -1.16
CA ASN A 228 16.17 -0.94 -1.64
C ASN A 228 17.42 -0.34 -1.02
N VAL A 229 17.49 1.00 -0.91
CA VAL A 229 18.63 1.68 -0.27
C VAL A 229 18.77 1.22 1.18
N ILE A 230 17.68 1.24 1.95
CA ILE A 230 17.68 0.79 3.35
C ILE A 230 18.07 -0.69 3.45
N GLU A 231 17.53 -1.55 2.60
CA GLU A 231 17.86 -2.97 2.58
C GLU A 231 19.35 -3.19 2.28
N GLN A 232 19.91 -2.48 1.31
CA GLN A 232 21.34 -2.57 0.95
C GLN A 232 22.27 -2.11 2.08
N GLU A 233 21.90 -1.06 2.83
CA GLU A 233 22.68 -0.62 4.00
C GLU A 233 22.75 -1.73 5.07
N PHE A 234 21.66 -2.43 5.34
CA PHE A 234 21.65 -3.51 6.31
C PHE A 234 22.33 -4.79 5.84
N THR A 235 22.22 -5.14 4.55
CA THR A 235 22.63 -6.45 4.04
C THR A 235 24.00 -6.43 3.35
N THR A 236 24.26 -5.40 2.55
CA THR A 236 25.47 -5.32 1.70
C THR A 236 26.54 -4.43 2.32
N ALA A 237 26.17 -3.21 2.70
CA ALA A 237 27.10 -2.27 3.33
C ALA A 237 27.38 -2.62 4.80
N ASN A 238 26.48 -3.37 5.44
CA ASN A 238 26.52 -3.74 6.86
C ASN A 238 26.60 -2.49 7.78
N ASP A 239 26.06 -1.36 7.31
CA ASP A 239 25.96 -0.09 8.05
C ASP A 239 24.59 0.02 8.72
N TRP A 240 24.47 -0.58 9.90
CA TRP A 240 23.25 -0.58 10.70
C TRP A 240 22.85 0.81 11.18
N ASN A 241 23.82 1.71 11.38
CA ASN A 241 23.57 3.06 11.84
C ASN A 241 22.90 3.89 10.75
N LEU A 242 23.47 3.88 9.53
CA LEU A 242 22.90 4.59 8.39
C LEU A 242 21.54 3.99 7.98
N GLY A 243 21.44 2.66 7.83
CA GLY A 243 20.20 1.99 7.51
C GLY A 243 19.06 2.30 8.49
N SER A 244 19.39 2.33 9.80
CA SER A 244 18.44 2.72 10.85
C SER A 244 18.06 4.20 10.78
N GLY A 245 19.02 5.10 10.51
CA GLY A 245 18.77 6.53 10.34
C GLY A 245 17.80 6.82 9.20
N LEU A 246 18.03 6.19 8.03
CA LEU A 246 17.14 6.30 6.87
C LEU A 246 15.75 5.72 7.17
N SER A 247 15.67 4.61 7.91
CA SER A 247 14.40 3.97 8.34
C SER A 247 13.60 4.90 9.26
N LEU A 248 14.25 5.64 10.17
CA LEU A 248 13.57 6.61 11.03
C LEU A 248 12.92 7.75 10.21
N VAL A 249 13.62 8.27 9.20
CA VAL A 249 13.04 9.30 8.32
C VAL A 249 11.85 8.73 7.54
N LEU A 250 11.99 7.53 6.98
CA LEU A 250 10.90 6.87 6.27
C LEU A 250 9.69 6.65 7.18
N MET A 251 9.90 6.24 8.43
CA MET A 251 8.83 6.09 9.42
C MET A 251 8.09 7.41 9.67
N VAL A 252 8.80 8.54 9.78
CA VAL A 252 8.19 9.87 9.93
C VAL A 252 7.35 10.23 8.70
N VAL A 253 7.83 9.94 7.48
CA VAL A 253 7.08 10.17 6.23
C VAL A 253 5.80 9.33 6.20
N ILE A 254 5.87 8.05 6.63
CA ILE A 254 4.70 7.16 6.69
C ILE A 254 3.69 7.68 7.71
N ILE A 255 4.13 7.99 8.94
CA ILE A 255 3.24 8.51 9.99
C ILE A 255 2.61 9.83 9.53
N GLY A 256 3.38 10.72 8.90
CA GLY A 256 2.87 11.96 8.34
C GLY A 256 1.80 11.73 7.27
N SER A 257 2.03 10.79 6.35
CA SER A 257 1.04 10.43 5.32
C SER A 257 -0.24 9.86 5.93
N MET A 258 -0.12 8.97 6.93
CA MET A 258 -1.28 8.42 7.64
C MET A 258 -2.06 9.49 8.42
N ALA A 259 -1.36 10.44 9.06
CA ALA A 259 -1.99 11.55 9.77
C ALA A 259 -2.78 12.46 8.83
N ILE A 260 -2.24 12.75 7.63
CA ILE A 260 -2.95 13.51 6.60
C ILE A 260 -4.22 12.77 6.16
N MET A 261 -4.12 11.47 5.88
CA MET A 261 -5.25 10.65 5.46
C MET A 261 -6.33 10.55 6.55
N SER A 262 -5.93 10.35 7.82
CA SER A 262 -6.84 10.34 8.96
C SER A 262 -7.52 11.70 9.20
N GLY A 263 -6.84 12.80 8.91
CA GLY A 263 -7.42 14.15 8.98
C GLY A 263 -8.52 14.39 7.95
N ILE A 264 -8.41 13.78 6.77
CA ILE A 264 -9.42 13.82 5.71
C ILE A 264 -10.64 12.98 6.12
N ASP A 265 -10.43 11.81 6.74
CA ASP A 265 -11.50 10.90 7.20
C ASP A 265 -12.41 11.58 8.23
N LYS A 266 -11.82 12.20 9.27
CA LYS A 266 -12.58 12.94 10.28
C LYS A 266 -13.42 14.10 9.74
N ARG A 267 -12.99 14.74 8.65
CA ARG A 267 -13.78 15.78 7.97
C ARG A 267 -14.99 15.19 7.23
N GLY A 268 -14.88 13.94 6.74
CA GLY A 268 -15.99 13.21 6.11
C GLY A 268 -17.09 12.83 7.11
N GLU A 269 -16.72 12.40 8.33
CA GLU A 269 -17.70 12.09 9.39
C GLU A 269 -18.44 13.33 9.90
N GLY A 270 -17.81 14.50 9.92
CA GLY A 270 -18.43 15.76 10.37
C GLY A 270 -19.50 16.32 9.43
N THR A 271 -19.56 15.87 8.17
CA THR A 271 -20.57 16.32 7.18
C THR A 271 -21.82 15.44 7.11
N THR A 272 -21.86 14.32 7.86
CA THR A 272 -23.00 13.40 7.88
C THR A 272 -23.95 13.59 9.08
N LEU A 273 -23.80 14.68 9.85
CA LEU A 273 -24.65 15.03 11.00
C LEU A 273 -25.73 16.07 10.66
N TRP A 274 -26.44 15.89 9.51
CA TRP A 274 -27.72 16.57 9.24
C TRP A 274 -28.65 15.63 8.47
#